data_191d3c8d42e1d38c5cb53bd313e8a0d5
#
_entry.id   191d3c8d42e1d38c5cb53bd313e8a0d5
#
_cell.length_a   1.000
_cell.length_b   1.000
_cell.length_c   1.000
_cell.angle_alpha   90.00
_cell.angle_beta   90.00
_cell.angle_gamma   90.00
#
_symmetry.space_group_name_H-M   'P 1'
#
loop_
_entity.id
_entity.type
_entity.pdbx_description
1 polymer ?
#
loop_
_entity_poly.entity_id
_entity_poly.type
_entity_poly.pdbx_seq_one_letter_code
_entity_poly.pdbx_strand_id
1 'polypeptide(L)'
;MKTLQPVAPTGAWGIVAMALVSASAVVLLVALERPLGYAILAAGLAVAFLVDRVLLRSLALVALGLVALSSISLAADLSNAGIARFAVVLSFVVVVPALLARRYIAPDAVVFPLRTGVRWSKKAWAYLVFVVVAGYLILPAYFLGSGAYQNWPAIETPGEIGRLFFGVNAVGIWDELFFVCIVFALYRRHVPLWLANVLQAVVFVSFLWELGYRSWGPLLTIPFALIQGWTFALTKSLTYVVTVHLLFDAVVFMVLVHAHNPHLFDIFITAPW
;
A
#
# COMPACT_ATOMS: atom_id res chain seq x y z
N MET A 1 -20.12 3.18 -16.21
CA MET A 1 -18.77 2.64 -15.94
C MET A 1 -18.65 1.29 -16.63
N LYS A 2 -17.84 1.18 -17.70
CA LYS A 2 -17.53 -0.13 -18.31
C LYS A 2 -16.82 -0.96 -17.25
N THR A 3 -17.39 -2.12 -16.91
CA THR A 3 -16.72 -3.13 -16.11
C THR A 3 -15.40 -3.43 -16.82
N LEU A 4 -14.27 -3.33 -16.10
CA LEU A 4 -12.99 -3.83 -16.60
C LEU A 4 -13.23 -5.28 -17.04
N GLN A 5 -13.34 -5.50 -18.34
CA GLN A 5 -13.47 -6.86 -18.84
C GLN A 5 -12.18 -7.59 -18.48
N PRO A 6 -12.28 -8.77 -17.85
CA PRO A 6 -11.08 -9.55 -17.61
C PRO A 6 -10.44 -9.83 -18.97
N VAL A 7 -9.18 -9.48 -19.10
CA VAL A 7 -8.32 -10.06 -20.15
C VAL A 7 -8.34 -11.58 -19.92
N ALA A 8 -8.27 -12.39 -20.98
CA ALA A 8 -8.32 -13.84 -20.84
C ALA A 8 -7.42 -14.31 -19.68
N PRO A 9 -7.93 -15.16 -18.78
CA PRO A 9 -7.17 -15.60 -17.61
C PRO A 9 -5.82 -16.18 -18.05
N THR A 10 -4.75 -15.76 -17.38
CA THR A 10 -3.42 -16.30 -17.66
C THR A 10 -3.32 -17.75 -17.15
N GLY A 11 -2.53 -18.59 -17.82
CA GLY A 11 -2.26 -19.94 -17.38
C GLY A 11 -1.31 -20.00 -16.18
N ALA A 12 -0.98 -21.22 -15.73
CA ALA A 12 -0.14 -21.45 -14.55
C ALA A 12 1.20 -20.68 -14.59
N TRP A 13 1.87 -20.64 -15.71
CA TRP A 13 3.14 -19.90 -15.86
C TRP A 13 2.99 -18.40 -15.72
N GLY A 14 1.85 -17.84 -16.14
CA GLY A 14 1.57 -16.42 -15.90
C GLY A 14 1.34 -16.13 -14.41
N ILE A 15 0.70 -17.04 -13.67
CA ILE A 15 0.56 -16.94 -12.21
C ILE A 15 1.95 -17.03 -11.55
N VAL A 16 2.82 -17.93 -11.99
CA VAL A 16 4.21 -18.01 -11.51
C VAL A 16 4.96 -16.70 -11.74
N ALA A 17 4.84 -16.10 -12.93
CA ALA A 17 5.45 -14.80 -13.21
C ALA A 17 4.97 -13.69 -12.25
N MET A 18 3.66 -13.61 -12.01
CA MET A 18 3.07 -12.66 -11.08
C MET A 18 3.51 -12.91 -9.63
N ALA A 19 3.56 -14.18 -9.22
CA ALA A 19 4.03 -14.57 -7.89
C ALA A 19 5.51 -14.21 -7.67
N LEU A 20 6.38 -14.43 -8.67
CA LEU A 20 7.79 -14.04 -8.60
C LEU A 20 7.93 -12.49 -8.48
N VAL A 21 7.19 -11.73 -9.28
CA VAL A 21 7.21 -10.26 -9.17
C VAL A 21 6.72 -9.79 -7.80
N SER A 22 5.64 -10.39 -7.26
CA SER A 22 5.17 -10.02 -5.92
C SER A 22 6.14 -10.47 -4.82
N ALA A 23 6.72 -11.68 -4.92
CA ALA A 23 7.69 -12.20 -3.96
C ALA A 23 9.00 -11.38 -3.95
N SER A 24 9.39 -10.80 -5.10
CA SER A 24 10.56 -9.91 -5.15
C SER A 24 10.41 -8.70 -4.24
N ALA A 25 9.17 -8.22 -3.99
CA ALA A 25 8.92 -7.13 -3.04
C ALA A 25 9.33 -7.52 -1.61
N VAL A 26 9.08 -8.76 -1.19
CA VAL A 26 9.51 -9.25 0.12
C VAL A 26 11.04 -9.22 0.24
N VAL A 27 11.73 -9.68 -0.79
CA VAL A 27 13.20 -9.72 -0.78
C VAL A 27 13.81 -8.32 -0.86
N LEU A 28 13.21 -7.42 -1.67
CA LEU A 28 13.68 -6.05 -1.86
C LEU A 28 13.40 -5.15 -0.65
N LEU A 29 12.22 -5.27 -0.02
CA LEU A 29 11.72 -4.31 0.96
C LEU A 29 11.68 -4.86 2.39
N VAL A 30 11.64 -6.19 2.59
CA VAL A 30 11.66 -6.80 3.93
C VAL A 30 13.06 -7.32 4.26
N ALA A 31 13.63 -8.16 3.38
CA ALA A 31 14.96 -8.71 3.58
C ALA A 31 16.08 -7.70 3.21
N LEU A 32 15.78 -6.69 2.40
CA LEU A 32 16.71 -5.68 1.87
C LEU A 32 17.87 -6.28 1.04
N GLU A 33 17.67 -7.46 0.49
CA GLU A 33 18.64 -8.21 -0.32
C GLU A 33 18.46 -7.84 -1.81
N ARG A 34 18.95 -6.66 -2.19
CA ARG A 34 18.74 -6.08 -3.53
C ARG A 34 19.16 -6.99 -4.68
N PRO A 35 20.38 -7.63 -4.67
CA PRO A 35 20.82 -8.48 -5.79
C PRO A 35 19.85 -9.65 -6.02
N LEU A 36 19.46 -10.33 -4.94
CA LEU A 36 18.53 -11.46 -5.00
C LEU A 36 17.12 -10.99 -5.40
N GLY A 37 16.65 -9.89 -4.83
CA GLY A 37 15.36 -9.31 -5.17
C GLY A 37 15.25 -8.94 -6.65
N TYR A 38 16.27 -8.31 -7.21
CA TYR A 38 16.30 -7.99 -8.65
C TYR A 38 16.44 -9.24 -9.53
N ALA A 39 17.15 -10.26 -9.09
CA ALA A 39 17.22 -11.54 -9.81
C ALA A 39 15.85 -12.23 -9.88
N ILE A 40 15.09 -12.27 -8.77
CA ILE A 40 13.73 -12.81 -8.72
C ILE A 40 12.79 -11.98 -9.60
N LEU A 41 12.89 -10.65 -9.53
CA LEU A 41 12.09 -9.73 -10.35
C LEU A 41 12.35 -9.97 -11.85
N ALA A 42 13.63 -10.06 -12.23
CA ALA A 42 14.03 -10.34 -13.61
C ALA A 42 13.53 -11.73 -14.08
N ALA A 43 13.60 -12.76 -13.21
CA ALA A 43 13.06 -14.08 -13.51
C ALA A 43 11.54 -14.01 -13.74
N GLY A 44 10.80 -13.28 -12.93
CA GLY A 44 9.36 -13.07 -13.11
C GLY A 44 9.04 -12.40 -14.45
N LEU A 45 9.80 -11.36 -14.81
CA LEU A 45 9.65 -10.69 -16.12
C LEU A 45 10.05 -11.59 -17.29
N ALA A 46 11.08 -12.40 -17.16
CA ALA A 46 11.49 -13.38 -18.17
C ALA A 46 10.40 -14.43 -18.42
N VAL A 47 9.81 -14.99 -17.36
CA VAL A 47 8.66 -15.90 -17.48
C VAL A 47 7.49 -15.20 -18.16
N ALA A 48 7.16 -13.99 -17.76
CA ALA A 48 6.08 -13.23 -18.39
C ALA A 48 6.33 -12.95 -19.89
N PHE A 49 7.59 -12.70 -20.25
CA PHE A 49 7.99 -12.51 -21.66
C PHE A 49 7.72 -13.75 -22.52
N LEU A 50 7.94 -14.93 -21.97
CA LEU A 50 7.71 -16.21 -22.66
C LEU A 50 6.22 -16.58 -22.74
N VAL A 51 5.40 -16.06 -21.80
CA VAL A 51 3.97 -16.40 -21.69
C VAL A 51 3.10 -15.46 -22.55
N ASP A 52 3.17 -14.15 -22.29
CA ASP A 52 2.31 -13.18 -22.94
C ASP A 52 2.85 -11.75 -22.85
N ARG A 53 2.79 -11.01 -23.94
CA ARG A 53 3.27 -9.63 -24.03
C ARG A 53 2.45 -8.63 -23.22
N VAL A 54 1.14 -8.88 -23.07
CA VAL A 54 0.28 -7.99 -22.26
C VAL A 54 0.57 -8.18 -20.77
N LEU A 55 0.76 -9.44 -20.36
CA LEU A 55 1.21 -9.77 -19.02
C LEU A 55 2.57 -9.13 -18.72
N LEU A 56 3.55 -9.29 -19.62
CA LEU A 56 4.86 -8.66 -19.48
C LEU A 56 4.75 -7.15 -19.26
N ARG A 57 3.96 -6.45 -20.09
CA ARG A 57 3.77 -4.99 -19.95
C ARG A 57 3.19 -4.62 -18.58
N SER A 58 2.19 -5.38 -18.11
CA SER A 58 1.57 -5.16 -16.79
C SER A 58 2.59 -5.36 -15.67
N LEU A 59 3.36 -6.45 -15.72
CA LEU A 59 4.36 -6.77 -14.69
C LEU A 59 5.57 -5.83 -14.77
N ALA A 60 5.97 -5.37 -15.94
CA ALA A 60 7.04 -4.38 -16.09
C ALA A 60 6.70 -3.04 -15.41
N LEU A 61 5.43 -2.62 -15.39
CA LEU A 61 5.01 -1.42 -14.68
C LEU A 61 5.03 -1.61 -13.16
N VAL A 62 4.65 -2.78 -12.66
CA VAL A 62 4.79 -3.13 -11.23
C VAL A 62 6.27 -3.19 -10.86
N ALA A 63 7.09 -3.83 -11.68
CA ALA A 63 8.54 -3.93 -11.50
C ALA A 63 9.21 -2.55 -11.47
N LEU A 64 8.80 -1.65 -12.36
CA LEU A 64 9.29 -0.25 -12.35
C LEU A 64 9.02 0.43 -11.01
N GLY A 65 7.81 0.25 -10.45
CA GLY A 65 7.48 0.72 -9.11
C GLY A 65 8.36 0.12 -8.03
N LEU A 66 8.56 -1.20 -8.04
CA LEU A 66 9.40 -1.90 -7.05
C LEU A 66 10.87 -1.48 -7.12
N VAL A 67 11.42 -1.30 -8.33
CA VAL A 67 12.79 -0.80 -8.52
C VAL A 67 12.92 0.62 -7.96
N ALA A 68 11.98 1.49 -8.23
CA ALA A 68 12.01 2.86 -7.71
C ALA A 68 11.89 2.88 -6.18
N LEU A 69 10.94 2.12 -5.59
CA LEU A 69 10.78 2.03 -4.13
C LEU A 69 12.03 1.46 -3.45
N SER A 70 12.60 0.38 -3.99
CA SER A 70 13.82 -0.22 -3.42
C SER A 70 15.10 0.60 -3.64
N SER A 71 15.05 1.66 -4.44
CA SER A 71 16.20 2.57 -4.64
C SER A 71 16.46 3.52 -3.47
N ILE A 72 15.45 3.73 -2.61
CA ILE A 72 15.53 4.59 -1.43
C ILE A 72 15.27 3.78 -0.16
N SER A 73 15.56 4.36 1.01
CA SER A 73 15.02 3.87 2.29
C SER A 73 13.57 4.33 2.41
N LEU A 74 12.68 3.40 2.77
CA LEU A 74 11.26 3.66 3.04
C LEU A 74 10.98 3.89 4.54
N ALA A 75 12.01 3.80 5.40
CA ALA A 75 11.88 4.19 6.80
C ALA A 75 11.38 5.64 6.91
N ALA A 76 10.44 5.87 7.82
CA ALA A 76 9.86 7.20 8.03
C ALA A 76 10.95 8.22 8.41
N ASP A 77 10.98 9.34 7.72
CA ASP A 77 11.98 10.41 7.87
C ASP A 77 11.28 11.76 7.72
N LEU A 78 11.23 12.53 8.82
CA LEU A 78 10.57 13.84 8.89
C LEU A 78 11.48 14.99 8.47
N SER A 79 12.74 14.73 8.07
CA SER A 79 13.61 15.75 7.52
C SER A 79 13.12 16.29 6.18
N ASN A 80 13.56 17.51 5.81
CA ASN A 80 13.23 18.07 4.49
C ASN A 80 13.72 17.16 3.35
N ALA A 81 14.89 16.55 3.52
CA ALA A 81 15.45 15.61 2.53
C ALA A 81 14.62 14.33 2.44
N GLY A 82 14.17 13.78 3.59
CA GLY A 82 13.30 12.62 3.65
C GLY A 82 11.96 12.87 2.96
N ILE A 83 11.29 13.96 3.30
CA ILE A 83 10.01 14.37 2.69
C ILE A 83 10.17 14.58 1.19
N ALA A 84 11.22 15.28 0.73
CA ALA A 84 11.45 15.51 -0.69
C ALA A 84 11.74 14.19 -1.44
N ARG A 85 12.54 13.29 -0.86
CA ARG A 85 12.83 11.95 -1.40
C ARG A 85 11.55 11.15 -1.59
N PHE A 86 10.69 11.07 -0.56
CA PHE A 86 9.39 10.40 -0.64
C PHE A 86 8.50 11.05 -1.71
N ALA A 87 8.36 12.39 -1.69
CA ALA A 87 7.51 13.10 -2.65
C ALA A 87 7.92 12.79 -4.11
N VAL A 88 9.22 12.79 -4.41
CA VAL A 88 9.71 12.50 -5.77
C VAL A 88 9.45 11.04 -6.15
N VAL A 89 9.89 10.09 -5.31
CA VAL A 89 9.81 8.67 -5.65
C VAL A 89 8.36 8.19 -5.67
N LEU A 90 7.55 8.55 -4.66
CA LEU A 90 6.15 8.15 -4.62
C LEU A 90 5.33 8.77 -5.76
N SER A 91 5.61 10.03 -6.14
CA SER A 91 4.98 10.62 -7.33
C SER A 91 5.39 9.88 -8.61
N PHE A 92 6.67 9.56 -8.77
CA PHE A 92 7.16 8.79 -9.92
C PHE A 92 6.45 7.44 -10.04
N VAL A 93 6.34 6.70 -8.94
CA VAL A 93 5.76 5.34 -8.89
C VAL A 93 4.27 5.32 -9.22
N VAL A 94 3.56 6.41 -9.02
CA VAL A 94 2.15 6.55 -9.42
C VAL A 94 2.02 7.10 -10.85
N VAL A 95 2.66 8.21 -11.12
CA VAL A 95 2.46 8.96 -12.38
C VAL A 95 2.98 8.18 -13.57
N VAL A 96 4.22 7.68 -13.50
CA VAL A 96 4.87 7.03 -14.65
C VAL A 96 4.18 5.72 -15.03
N PRO A 97 3.94 4.75 -14.12
CA PRO A 97 3.20 3.55 -14.45
C PRO A 97 1.77 3.83 -14.97
N ALA A 98 1.06 4.82 -14.39
CA ALA A 98 -0.28 5.17 -14.85
C ALA A 98 -0.29 5.70 -16.30
N LEU A 99 0.64 6.58 -16.65
CA LEU A 99 0.78 7.11 -18.00
C LEU A 99 1.18 6.02 -19.00
N LEU A 100 2.16 5.18 -18.64
CA LEU A 100 2.61 4.08 -19.48
C LEU A 100 1.52 3.00 -19.65
N ALA A 101 0.75 2.70 -18.59
CA ALA A 101 -0.37 1.78 -18.67
C ALA A 101 -1.41 2.25 -19.70
N ARG A 102 -1.78 3.53 -19.65
CA ARG A 102 -2.70 4.13 -20.62
C ARG A 102 -2.18 4.09 -22.06
N ARG A 103 -0.87 4.26 -22.22
CA ARG A 103 -0.24 4.32 -23.56
C ARG A 103 0.00 2.94 -24.16
N TYR A 104 0.40 1.94 -23.36
CA TYR A 104 0.92 0.67 -23.84
C TYR A 104 0.08 -0.56 -23.51
N ILE A 105 -0.92 -0.43 -22.63
CA ILE A 105 -1.84 -1.52 -22.26
C ILE A 105 -3.25 -1.20 -22.75
N ALA A 106 -3.92 -0.22 -22.10
CA ALA A 106 -5.23 0.26 -22.50
C ALA A 106 -5.52 1.61 -21.81
N PRO A 107 -6.35 2.49 -22.41
CA PRO A 107 -6.69 3.79 -21.81
C PRO A 107 -7.31 3.69 -20.41
N ASP A 108 -7.94 2.57 -20.11
CA ASP A 108 -8.62 2.27 -18.85
C ASP A 108 -7.89 1.23 -17.99
N ALA A 109 -6.64 0.90 -18.33
CA ALA A 109 -5.85 -0.09 -17.58
C ALA A 109 -5.61 0.32 -16.12
N VAL A 110 -5.40 1.62 -15.89
CA VAL A 110 -5.26 2.26 -14.58
C VAL A 110 -6.19 3.46 -14.53
N VAL A 111 -7.10 3.47 -13.55
CA VAL A 111 -8.06 4.55 -13.31
C VAL A 111 -8.06 4.93 -11.84
N PHE A 112 -8.27 6.22 -11.59
CA PHE A 112 -8.39 6.79 -10.24
C PHE A 112 -9.82 7.32 -10.05
N PRO A 113 -10.77 6.47 -9.64
CA PRO A 113 -12.20 6.82 -9.59
C PRO A 113 -12.53 7.65 -8.35
N LEU A 114 -12.21 8.95 -8.39
CA LEU A 114 -12.45 9.90 -7.28
C LEU A 114 -13.94 10.17 -7.08
N ARG A 115 -14.70 10.33 -8.18
CA ARG A 115 -16.13 10.65 -8.13
C ARG A 115 -16.92 9.55 -8.83
N THR A 116 -17.61 8.73 -8.05
CA THR A 116 -18.44 7.64 -8.58
C THR A 116 -19.91 8.05 -8.78
N GLY A 117 -20.33 9.18 -8.20
CA GLY A 117 -21.74 9.61 -8.19
C GLY A 117 -22.65 8.76 -7.30
N VAL A 118 -22.11 7.70 -6.68
CA VAL A 118 -22.87 6.79 -5.82
C VAL A 118 -22.77 7.23 -4.36
N ARG A 119 -23.92 7.37 -3.69
CA ARG A 119 -23.95 7.65 -2.24
C ARG A 119 -23.50 6.41 -1.46
N TRP A 120 -22.74 6.62 -0.41
CA TRP A 120 -22.32 5.55 0.49
C TRP A 120 -23.51 4.98 1.25
N SER A 121 -23.59 3.66 1.28
CA SER A 121 -24.66 2.93 1.98
C SER A 121 -24.48 3.04 3.51
N LYS A 122 -25.55 2.70 4.26
CA LYS A 122 -25.45 2.61 5.73
C LYS A 122 -24.36 1.63 6.18
N LYS A 123 -24.16 0.53 5.44
CA LYS A 123 -23.08 -0.44 5.72
C LYS A 123 -21.69 0.17 5.50
N ALA A 124 -21.54 1.01 4.47
CA ALA A 124 -20.29 1.71 4.22
C ALA A 124 -19.97 2.70 5.35
N TRP A 125 -20.95 3.47 5.83
CA TRP A 125 -20.77 4.35 6.99
C TRP A 125 -20.45 3.57 8.28
N ALA A 126 -21.16 2.48 8.53
CA ALA A 126 -20.88 1.62 9.69
C ALA A 126 -19.46 1.05 9.64
N TYR A 127 -18.95 0.71 8.45
CA TYR A 127 -17.57 0.24 8.27
C TYR A 127 -16.54 1.32 8.59
N LEU A 128 -16.77 2.60 8.23
CA LEU A 128 -15.88 3.70 8.61
C LEU A 128 -15.78 3.85 10.13
N VAL A 129 -16.93 3.76 10.83
CA VAL A 129 -16.95 3.78 12.31
C VAL A 129 -16.19 2.57 12.87
N PHE A 130 -16.43 1.38 12.30
CA PHE A 130 -15.73 0.14 12.72
C PHE A 130 -14.22 0.28 12.58
N VAL A 131 -13.71 0.85 11.48
CA VAL A 131 -12.26 1.04 11.27
C VAL A 131 -11.64 1.92 12.35
N VAL A 132 -12.30 3.02 12.72
CA VAL A 132 -11.82 3.90 13.79
C VAL A 132 -11.82 3.17 15.14
N VAL A 133 -12.91 2.46 15.47
CA VAL A 133 -13.01 1.71 16.74
C VAL A 133 -11.98 0.58 16.79
N ALA A 134 -11.84 -0.19 15.73
CA ALA A 134 -10.87 -1.27 15.65
C ALA A 134 -9.42 -0.72 15.74
N GLY A 135 -9.12 0.35 15.01
CA GLY A 135 -7.82 1.05 15.12
C GLY A 135 -7.55 1.52 16.54
N TYR A 136 -8.51 2.19 17.16
CA TYR A 136 -8.40 2.68 18.54
C TYR A 136 -8.12 1.55 19.56
N LEU A 137 -8.69 0.37 19.37
CA LEU A 137 -8.49 -0.76 20.29
C LEU A 137 -7.19 -1.54 20.00
N ILE A 138 -6.77 -1.65 18.74
CA ILE A 138 -5.69 -2.55 18.34
C ILE A 138 -4.35 -1.81 18.25
N LEU A 139 -4.33 -0.61 17.67
CA LEU A 139 -3.07 0.08 17.35
C LEU A 139 -2.25 0.49 18.59
N PRO A 140 -2.83 0.93 19.72
CA PRO A 140 -2.04 1.22 20.92
C PRO A 140 -1.35 -0.03 21.44
N ALA A 141 -2.08 -1.16 21.53
CA ALA A 141 -1.50 -2.44 21.94
C ALA A 141 -0.39 -2.90 21.00
N TYR A 142 -0.56 -2.65 19.67
CA TYR A 142 0.46 -2.96 18.70
C TYR A 142 1.69 -2.03 18.87
N PHE A 143 1.53 -0.74 18.66
CA PHE A 143 2.66 0.19 18.62
C PHE A 143 3.42 0.25 19.96
N LEU A 144 2.71 0.39 21.06
CA LEU A 144 3.31 0.53 22.40
C LEU A 144 3.74 -0.83 22.97
N GLY A 145 2.89 -1.86 22.85
CA GLY A 145 3.17 -3.17 23.41
C GLY A 145 4.29 -3.94 22.70
N SER A 146 4.45 -3.77 21.38
CA SER A 146 5.54 -4.40 20.63
C SER A 146 6.78 -3.52 20.50
N GLY A 147 6.71 -2.25 20.90
CA GLY A 147 7.78 -1.28 20.65
C GLY A 147 7.89 -0.83 19.18
N ALA A 148 6.90 -1.15 18.32
CA ALA A 148 6.96 -0.82 16.91
C ALA A 148 7.01 0.70 16.64
N TYR A 149 6.52 1.53 17.58
CA TYR A 149 6.65 2.98 17.49
C TYR A 149 8.10 3.46 17.38
N GLN A 150 9.07 2.68 17.87
CA GLN A 150 10.50 3.00 17.80
C GLN A 150 11.06 2.92 16.37
N ASN A 151 10.33 2.30 15.42
CA ASN A 151 10.69 2.32 14.00
C ASN A 151 10.29 3.64 13.31
N TRP A 152 9.65 4.54 14.04
CA TRP A 152 9.24 5.85 13.59
C TRP A 152 10.12 6.94 14.22
N PRO A 153 10.31 8.10 13.55
CA PRO A 153 11.14 9.15 14.10
C PRO A 153 10.58 9.67 15.43
N ALA A 154 11.47 10.03 16.35
CA ALA A 154 11.09 10.74 17.57
C ALA A 154 10.39 12.06 17.23
N ILE A 155 9.38 12.42 18.03
CA ILE A 155 8.54 13.60 17.80
C ILE A 155 8.56 14.42 19.09
N GLU A 156 9.32 15.52 19.10
CA GLU A 156 9.54 16.35 20.28
C GLU A 156 8.92 17.74 20.15
N THR A 157 8.76 18.20 18.91
CA THR A 157 8.33 19.57 18.63
C THR A 157 6.97 19.61 17.90
N PRO A 158 6.20 20.71 18.05
CA PRO A 158 4.96 20.89 17.27
C PRO A 158 5.17 20.84 15.76
N GLY A 159 6.34 21.26 15.27
CA GLY A 159 6.70 21.17 13.85
C GLY A 159 6.84 19.73 13.37
N GLU A 160 7.44 18.85 14.17
CA GLU A 160 7.56 17.42 13.85
C GLU A 160 6.20 16.71 13.94
N ILE A 161 5.35 17.07 14.90
CA ILE A 161 3.95 16.59 14.96
C ILE A 161 3.22 16.93 13.67
N GLY A 162 3.33 18.19 13.19
CA GLY A 162 2.72 18.61 11.93
C GLY A 162 3.27 17.85 10.72
N ARG A 163 4.59 17.61 10.66
CA ARG A 163 5.24 16.83 9.60
C ARG A 163 4.81 15.36 9.60
N LEU A 164 4.72 14.76 10.79
CA LEU A 164 4.20 13.38 10.93
C LEU A 164 2.75 13.31 10.43
N PHE A 165 1.88 14.23 10.86
CA PHE A 165 0.50 14.29 10.41
C PHE A 165 0.40 14.34 8.88
N PHE A 166 1.16 15.25 8.27
CA PHE A 166 1.21 15.37 6.81
C PHE A 166 1.76 14.09 6.16
N GLY A 167 2.88 13.54 6.67
CA GLY A 167 3.55 12.39 6.11
C GLY A 167 2.68 11.13 6.13
N VAL A 168 2.07 10.81 7.27
CA VAL A 168 1.22 9.63 7.42
C VAL A 168 0.02 9.71 6.45
N ASN A 169 -0.68 10.85 6.42
CA ASN A 169 -1.83 11.00 5.53
C ASN A 169 -1.44 11.02 4.04
N ALA A 170 -0.31 11.64 3.68
CA ALA A 170 0.17 11.66 2.29
C ALA A 170 0.55 10.26 1.80
N VAL A 171 1.22 9.47 2.65
CA VAL A 171 1.56 8.07 2.34
C VAL A 171 0.29 7.23 2.26
N GLY A 172 -0.67 7.36 3.18
CA GLY A 172 -1.93 6.62 3.12
C GLY A 172 -2.75 6.90 1.86
N ILE A 173 -2.77 8.15 1.35
CA ILE A 173 -3.38 8.45 0.05
C ILE A 173 -2.59 7.75 -1.07
N TRP A 174 -1.28 7.83 -1.02
CA TRP A 174 -0.40 7.24 -2.03
C TRP A 174 -0.53 5.71 -2.08
N ASP A 175 -0.65 5.04 -0.95
CA ASP A 175 -0.86 3.61 -0.84
C ASP A 175 -2.06 3.15 -1.68
N GLU A 176 -3.17 3.85 -1.61
CA GLU A 176 -4.37 3.53 -2.39
C GLU A 176 -4.16 3.79 -3.90
N LEU A 177 -3.38 4.81 -4.24
CA LEU A 177 -3.05 5.10 -5.64
C LEU A 177 -2.17 4.01 -6.25
N PHE A 178 -1.13 3.57 -5.54
CA PHE A 178 -0.18 2.60 -6.07
C PHE A 178 -0.66 1.16 -5.90
N PHE A 179 -0.92 0.71 -4.67
CA PHE A 179 -1.21 -0.71 -4.44
C PHE A 179 -2.58 -1.10 -4.97
N VAL A 180 -3.58 -0.24 -4.83
CA VAL A 180 -4.95 -0.56 -5.22
C VAL A 180 -5.26 -0.12 -6.66
N CYS A 181 -4.98 1.13 -7.03
CA CYS A 181 -5.33 1.60 -8.37
C CYS A 181 -4.35 1.17 -9.46
N ILE A 182 -3.10 0.82 -9.13
CA ILE A 182 -2.10 0.37 -10.12
C ILE A 182 -1.84 -1.13 -9.98
N VAL A 183 -1.23 -1.60 -8.89
CA VAL A 183 -0.79 -2.99 -8.74
C VAL A 183 -1.99 -3.95 -8.83
N PHE A 184 -3.00 -3.76 -7.98
CA PHE A 184 -4.19 -4.61 -7.98
C PHE A 184 -4.95 -4.52 -9.31
N ALA A 185 -5.12 -3.33 -9.88
CA ALA A 185 -5.81 -3.16 -11.16
C ALA A 185 -5.09 -3.89 -12.30
N LEU A 186 -3.77 -3.80 -12.38
CA LEU A 186 -2.96 -4.52 -13.38
C LEU A 186 -3.05 -6.03 -13.20
N TYR A 187 -2.96 -6.53 -11.96
CA TYR A 187 -3.09 -7.95 -11.66
C TYR A 187 -4.48 -8.48 -12.00
N ARG A 188 -5.53 -7.73 -11.68
CA ARG A 188 -6.93 -8.06 -11.99
C ARG A 188 -7.22 -8.28 -13.47
N ARG A 189 -6.39 -7.79 -14.35
CA ARG A 189 -6.52 -8.03 -15.80
C ARG A 189 -6.18 -9.46 -16.19
N HIS A 190 -5.39 -10.16 -15.38
CA HIS A 190 -4.81 -11.47 -15.71
C HIS A 190 -5.32 -12.62 -14.85
N VAL A 191 -5.77 -12.34 -13.63
CA VAL A 191 -6.19 -13.38 -12.67
C VAL A 191 -7.48 -12.99 -11.94
N PRO A 192 -8.18 -13.97 -11.31
CA PRO A 192 -9.38 -13.71 -10.50
C PRO A 192 -9.10 -12.72 -9.36
N LEU A 193 -10.17 -12.06 -8.89
CA LEU A 193 -10.11 -11.02 -7.85
C LEU A 193 -9.32 -11.44 -6.61
N TRP A 194 -9.60 -12.62 -6.07
CA TRP A 194 -8.97 -13.09 -4.86
C TRP A 194 -7.46 -13.22 -5.00
N LEU A 195 -6.99 -13.77 -6.14
CA LEU A 195 -5.57 -13.98 -6.40
C LEU A 195 -4.85 -12.64 -6.66
N ALA A 196 -5.46 -11.75 -7.46
CA ALA A 196 -4.93 -10.40 -7.65
C ALA A 196 -4.80 -9.65 -6.31
N ASN A 197 -5.79 -9.82 -5.41
CA ASN A 197 -5.79 -9.19 -4.11
C ASN A 197 -4.71 -9.76 -3.19
N VAL A 198 -4.49 -11.07 -3.19
CA VAL A 198 -3.39 -11.70 -2.43
C VAL A 198 -2.04 -11.21 -2.95
N LEU A 199 -1.82 -11.21 -4.27
CA LEU A 199 -0.56 -10.81 -4.86
C LEU A 199 -0.23 -9.32 -4.61
N GLN A 200 -1.24 -8.42 -4.69
CA GLN A 200 -1.03 -7.02 -4.34
C GLN A 200 -0.77 -6.84 -2.83
N ALA A 201 -1.46 -7.61 -1.97
CA ALA A 201 -1.25 -7.53 -0.53
C ALA A 201 0.19 -7.92 -0.14
N VAL A 202 0.82 -8.88 -0.82
CA VAL A 202 2.25 -9.19 -0.62
C VAL A 202 3.12 -7.96 -0.88
N VAL A 203 2.88 -7.23 -1.97
CA VAL A 203 3.64 -6.03 -2.31
C VAL A 203 3.38 -4.91 -1.29
N PHE A 204 2.11 -4.70 -0.93
CA PHE A 204 1.69 -3.65 0.00
C PHE A 204 2.28 -3.88 1.40
N VAL A 205 2.14 -5.09 1.95
CA VAL A 205 2.65 -5.43 3.28
C VAL A 205 4.18 -5.34 3.33
N SER A 206 4.88 -5.68 2.24
CA SER A 206 6.34 -5.52 2.15
C SER A 206 6.75 -4.06 2.27
N PHE A 207 6.01 -3.14 1.66
CA PHE A 207 6.22 -1.70 1.80
C PHE A 207 5.97 -1.24 3.25
N LEU A 208 4.83 -1.62 3.84
CA LEU A 208 4.48 -1.24 5.21
C LEU A 208 5.48 -1.77 6.25
N TRP A 209 6.07 -2.95 6.00
CA TRP A 209 7.12 -3.49 6.86
C TRP A 209 8.35 -2.57 6.90
N GLU A 210 8.85 -2.12 5.76
CA GLU A 210 10.01 -1.23 5.71
C GLU A 210 9.66 0.17 6.25
N LEU A 211 8.43 0.65 6.02
CA LEU A 211 7.93 1.92 6.55
C LEU A 211 7.96 1.97 8.08
N GLY A 212 7.79 0.81 8.76
CA GLY A 212 7.86 0.75 10.23
C GLY A 212 6.88 -0.23 10.89
N TYR A 213 5.97 -0.86 10.17
CA TYR A 213 5.03 -1.85 10.71
C TYR A 213 5.69 -3.21 10.92
N ARG A 214 6.74 -3.24 11.74
CA ARG A 214 7.57 -4.42 12.05
C ARG A 214 6.95 -5.28 13.17
N SER A 215 7.73 -6.24 13.70
CA SER A 215 7.27 -7.18 14.73
C SER A 215 6.08 -8.02 14.23
N TRP A 216 4.98 -8.06 14.95
CA TRP A 216 3.75 -8.73 14.53
C TRP A 216 2.83 -7.84 13.64
N GLY A 217 3.34 -6.72 13.15
CA GLY A 217 2.66 -5.83 12.20
C GLY A 217 2.00 -6.54 11.01
N PRO A 218 2.62 -7.56 10.38
CA PRO A 218 1.96 -8.32 9.31
C PRO A 218 0.61 -8.93 9.69
N LEU A 219 0.37 -9.26 10.96
CA LEU A 219 -0.95 -9.72 11.41
C LEU A 219 -2.04 -8.66 11.29
N LEU A 220 -1.67 -7.38 11.28
CA LEU A 220 -2.57 -6.24 11.06
C LEU A 220 -2.60 -5.80 9.61
N THR A 221 -1.43 -5.70 8.98
CA THR A 221 -1.31 -5.11 7.65
C THR A 221 -1.76 -6.07 6.54
N ILE A 222 -1.65 -7.40 6.71
CA ILE A 222 -2.19 -8.38 5.76
C ILE A 222 -3.72 -8.28 5.66
N PRO A 223 -4.50 -8.40 6.75
CA PRO A 223 -5.94 -8.19 6.70
C PRO A 223 -6.32 -6.81 6.14
N PHE A 224 -5.62 -5.76 6.55
CA PHE A 224 -5.85 -4.40 6.07
C PHE A 224 -5.70 -4.32 4.54
N ALA A 225 -4.58 -4.76 3.98
CA ALA A 225 -4.33 -4.73 2.54
C ALA A 225 -5.36 -5.54 1.74
N LEU A 226 -5.75 -6.73 2.24
CA LEU A 226 -6.77 -7.58 1.62
C LEU A 226 -8.16 -6.93 1.65
N ILE A 227 -8.52 -6.30 2.77
CA ILE A 227 -9.81 -5.61 2.93
C ILE A 227 -9.86 -4.37 2.05
N GLN A 228 -8.78 -3.60 1.94
CA GLN A 228 -8.70 -2.42 1.07
C GLN A 228 -8.91 -2.79 -0.40
N GLY A 229 -8.19 -3.78 -0.92
CA GLY A 229 -8.39 -4.25 -2.30
C GLY A 229 -9.80 -4.82 -2.54
N TRP A 230 -10.36 -5.57 -1.58
CA TRP A 230 -11.73 -6.06 -1.65
C TRP A 230 -12.76 -4.92 -1.62
N THR A 231 -12.60 -3.97 -0.71
CA THR A 231 -13.47 -2.79 -0.57
C THR A 231 -13.45 -1.95 -1.84
N PHE A 232 -12.28 -1.74 -2.44
CA PHE A 232 -12.19 -1.05 -3.73
C PHE A 232 -12.91 -1.83 -4.84
N ALA A 233 -12.77 -3.14 -4.89
CA ALA A 233 -13.46 -3.97 -5.89
C ALA A 233 -15.00 -3.88 -5.77
N LEU A 234 -15.52 -3.76 -4.54
CA LEU A 234 -16.95 -3.61 -4.27
C LEU A 234 -17.47 -2.19 -4.54
N THR A 235 -16.75 -1.18 -4.04
CA THR A 235 -17.22 0.21 -4.09
C THR A 235 -16.84 0.91 -5.39
N LYS A 236 -15.76 0.45 -6.03
CA LYS A 236 -15.13 1.11 -7.19
C LYS A 236 -14.87 2.60 -6.94
N SER A 237 -14.59 2.97 -5.70
CA SER A 237 -14.41 4.34 -5.25
C SER A 237 -13.06 4.51 -4.57
N LEU A 238 -12.17 5.24 -5.22
CA LEU A 238 -10.91 5.64 -4.62
C LEU A 238 -11.14 6.53 -3.40
N THR A 239 -12.07 7.49 -3.48
CA THR A 239 -12.40 8.36 -2.35
C THR A 239 -12.81 7.55 -1.12
N TYR A 240 -13.56 6.45 -1.31
CA TYR A 240 -14.00 5.63 -0.18
C TYR A 240 -12.82 4.90 0.49
N VAL A 241 -11.97 4.21 -0.29
CA VAL A 241 -10.83 3.48 0.30
C VAL A 241 -9.79 4.43 0.89
N VAL A 242 -9.56 5.59 0.28
CA VAL A 242 -8.75 6.66 0.86
C VAL A 242 -9.35 7.14 2.19
N THR A 243 -10.67 7.35 2.27
CA THR A 243 -11.30 7.75 3.54
C THR A 243 -11.12 6.69 4.62
N VAL A 244 -11.26 5.39 4.30
CA VAL A 244 -10.98 4.28 5.23
C VAL A 244 -9.54 4.35 5.72
N HIS A 245 -8.58 4.52 4.80
CA HIS A 245 -7.15 4.59 5.12
C HIS A 245 -6.83 5.79 6.03
N LEU A 246 -7.28 6.98 5.66
CA LEU A 246 -7.01 8.20 6.45
C LEU A 246 -7.64 8.17 7.84
N LEU A 247 -8.79 7.52 8.01
CA LEU A 247 -9.36 7.30 9.35
C LEU A 247 -8.50 6.36 10.19
N PHE A 248 -7.94 5.32 9.58
CA PHE A 248 -6.98 4.45 10.24
C PHE A 248 -5.69 5.20 10.58
N ASP A 249 -5.15 5.96 9.63
CA ASP A 249 -3.96 6.79 9.79
C ASP A 249 -4.11 7.87 10.87
N ALA A 250 -5.31 8.42 11.04
CA ALA A 250 -5.58 9.36 12.12
C ALA A 250 -5.36 8.72 13.48
N VAL A 251 -5.72 7.44 13.66
CA VAL A 251 -5.44 6.69 14.89
C VAL A 251 -3.95 6.37 15.01
N VAL A 252 -3.30 5.92 13.91
CA VAL A 252 -1.83 5.70 13.87
C VAL A 252 -1.09 6.96 14.32
N PHE A 253 -1.44 8.11 13.74
CA PHE A 253 -0.86 9.39 14.11
C PHE A 253 -1.00 9.69 15.60
N MET A 254 -2.21 9.56 16.16
CA MET A 254 -2.45 9.82 17.58
C MET A 254 -1.66 8.87 18.48
N VAL A 255 -1.57 7.59 18.14
CA VAL A 255 -0.78 6.61 18.89
C VAL A 255 0.72 6.92 18.85
N LEU A 256 1.25 7.28 17.68
CA LEU A 256 2.67 7.63 17.54
C LEU A 256 3.01 8.91 18.30
N VAL A 257 2.13 9.92 18.26
CA VAL A 257 2.32 11.15 19.06
C VAL A 257 2.29 10.82 20.55
N HIS A 258 1.32 10.03 21.00
CA HIS A 258 1.22 9.60 22.41
C HIS A 258 2.45 8.80 22.86
N ALA A 259 2.97 7.91 22.01
CA ALA A 259 4.16 7.11 22.32
C ALA A 259 5.41 7.95 22.65
N HIS A 260 5.57 9.09 21.97
CA HIS A 260 6.69 10.02 22.19
C HIS A 260 6.34 11.15 23.15
N ASN A 261 5.05 11.45 23.37
CA ASN A 261 4.54 12.53 24.22
C ASN A 261 3.36 12.01 25.05
N PRO A 262 3.59 11.32 26.19
CA PRO A 262 2.53 10.64 26.94
C PRO A 262 1.39 11.52 27.44
N HIS A 263 1.59 12.84 27.52
CA HIS A 263 0.53 13.78 27.92
C HIS A 263 -0.36 14.22 26.74
N LEU A 264 0.03 13.92 25.49
CA LEU A 264 -0.77 14.19 24.30
C LEU A 264 -1.53 12.94 23.91
N PHE A 265 -2.82 13.10 23.61
CA PHE A 265 -3.69 11.97 23.24
C PHE A 265 -3.69 10.82 24.29
N ASP A 266 -3.65 11.15 25.57
CA ASP A 266 -3.81 10.18 26.66
C ASP A 266 -5.27 9.71 26.77
N ILE A 267 -5.70 8.96 25.74
CA ILE A 267 -7.08 8.52 25.55
C ILE A 267 -7.19 6.99 25.33
N PHE A 268 -6.06 6.31 25.21
CA PHE A 268 -6.04 4.91 24.80
C PHE A 268 -6.16 3.96 26.00
N ILE A 269 -7.25 3.17 26.02
CA ILE A 269 -7.52 2.19 27.09
C ILE A 269 -6.74 0.89 26.96
N THR A 270 -6.15 0.62 25.79
CA THR A 270 -5.37 -0.58 25.48
C THR A 270 -3.86 -0.34 25.45
N ALA A 271 -3.42 0.88 25.81
CA ALA A 271 -2.01 1.16 25.98
C ALA A 271 -1.46 0.33 27.14
N PRO A 272 -0.36 -0.43 26.97
CA PRO A 272 0.31 -1.06 28.10
C PRO A 272 0.92 0.03 28.99
N TRP A 273 0.65 -0.04 30.27
CA TRP A 273 1.17 0.86 31.33
C TRP A 273 2.59 0.47 31.71
#